data_9abe7cbc99e8f2422f2767a96dbc10b8
#
_entry.id   9abe7cbc99e8f2422f2767a96dbc10b8
#
_cell.length_a   1.000
_cell.length_b   1.000
_cell.length_c   1.000
_cell.angle_alpha   90.00
_cell.angle_beta   90.00
_cell.angle_gamma   90.00
#
_symmetry.space_group_name_H-M   'P 1'
#
loop_
_entity.id
_entity.type
_entity.pdbx_description
1 polymer ?
#
loop_
_entity_poly.entity_id
_entity_poly.type
_entity_poly.pdbx_seq_one_letter_code
_entity_poly.pdbx_strand_id
1 'polypeptide(L)'
;MSWAIDMQSWLTSIAAYKNPRVLAMLFLGFSAGLPLLLIFSTLSIWLREAGVDRSAVTYFSWAALGYSFKFVWAPLVDKLPLPFLQGWLGKRRSWLLLSQAMVIAAMLWMAMSDPASVEGLQVMAFAAVLLGFSAATQDIVIDAYRIEAVNEKLQALMSASYVAGYRIGMIVAGAGALYLAAWLGTTKEAYVYASWQMTYVAMAGAMLVGVITTLLIDEPERTRESSYLHTTSDYIRFLVLFAGFVTAIVFSYFSFADVVVATKSWLLELGAANALAAFIAEATRLLSAILMALGVAWFLVRLHVADKHMLHDTYVDPVADFFRRYGKAAFLILLLVGFYRVSDIVLGVISNVFYQDMGFSKEQIATVTKVFGIWMTILGGFLGGFLTIRYGVIRVLMLGAVMTVVTNLLFIPVANNPGDLALLYVVIGADNMTAGLASAAFIAYLSSLTSLSFTAVQYAIFSSLMTLFPKLLGGYSGSIVDALGYQNFFFAASMAGVPVFILVWLAGRYSKEAKA
;
A
#
# COMPACT_ATOMS: atom_id res chain seq x y z
N MET A 1 -11.80 7.38 42.92
CA MET A 1 -12.02 6.01 42.39
C MET A 1 -12.06 5.97 40.86
N SER A 2 -12.66 6.94 40.15
CA SER A 2 -12.69 6.98 38.67
C SER A 2 -11.30 7.18 38.03
N TRP A 3 -10.44 8.03 38.58
CA TRP A 3 -9.08 8.30 38.09
C TRP A 3 -8.15 7.09 38.17
N ALA A 4 -8.25 6.24 39.19
CA ALA A 4 -7.42 5.05 39.34
C ALA A 4 -7.83 3.94 38.35
N ILE A 5 -9.13 3.78 38.10
CA ILE A 5 -9.66 2.85 37.08
C ILE A 5 -9.26 3.33 35.68
N ASP A 6 -9.25 4.63 35.46
CA ASP A 6 -8.85 5.24 34.19
C ASP A 6 -7.35 5.04 33.94
N MET A 7 -6.50 5.28 34.92
CA MET A 7 -5.04 5.09 34.82
C MET A 7 -4.66 3.61 34.62
N GLN A 8 -5.35 2.67 35.26
CA GLN A 8 -5.11 1.24 35.08
C GLN A 8 -5.49 0.76 33.67
N SER A 9 -6.54 1.34 33.06
CA SER A 9 -6.91 1.07 31.67
C SER A 9 -5.89 1.64 30.66
N TRP A 10 -5.24 2.75 30.98
CA TRP A 10 -4.15 3.32 30.19
C TRP A 10 -2.90 2.44 30.22
N LEU A 11 -2.51 1.98 31.39
CA LEU A 11 -1.35 1.09 31.57
C LEU A 11 -1.53 -0.25 30.85
N THR A 12 -2.73 -0.83 30.89
CA THR A 12 -3.04 -2.08 30.17
C THR A 12 -2.98 -1.89 28.65
N SER A 13 -3.44 -0.74 28.12
CA SER A 13 -3.34 -0.43 26.69
C SER A 13 -1.91 -0.23 26.23
N ILE A 14 -1.06 0.41 27.04
CA ILE A 14 0.38 0.55 26.76
C ILE A 14 1.09 -0.80 26.88
N ALA A 15 0.74 -1.61 27.87
CA ALA A 15 1.30 -2.94 28.05
C ALA A 15 1.01 -3.88 26.85
N ALA A 16 -0.10 -3.65 26.15
CA ALA A 16 -0.45 -4.43 24.96
C ALA A 16 0.57 -4.28 23.79
N TYR A 17 1.34 -3.19 23.73
CA TYR A 17 2.47 -3.05 22.79
C TYR A 17 3.64 -4.01 23.08
N LYS A 18 3.72 -4.58 24.29
CA LYS A 18 4.72 -5.61 24.65
C LYS A 18 4.33 -7.01 24.13
N ASN A 19 3.15 -7.17 23.53
CA ASN A 19 2.74 -8.44 22.95
C ASN A 19 3.74 -8.83 21.84
N PRO A 20 4.32 -10.05 21.87
CA PRO A 20 5.31 -10.48 20.87
C PRO A 20 4.82 -10.37 19.41
N ARG A 21 3.53 -10.63 19.17
CA ARG A 21 2.92 -10.52 17.85
C ARG A 21 2.85 -9.06 17.36
N VAL A 22 2.56 -8.12 18.28
CA VAL A 22 2.55 -6.68 17.98
C VAL A 22 3.98 -6.19 17.70
N LEU A 23 4.96 -6.65 18.48
CA LEU A 23 6.37 -6.32 18.28
C LEU A 23 6.90 -6.90 16.97
N ALA A 24 6.55 -8.13 16.63
CA ALA A 24 6.93 -8.76 15.36
C ALA A 24 6.46 -7.94 14.14
N MET A 25 5.30 -7.27 14.24
CA MET A 25 4.81 -6.40 13.17
C MET A 25 5.69 -5.19 12.90
N LEU A 26 6.46 -4.72 13.90
CA LEU A 26 7.46 -3.65 13.69
C LEU A 26 8.56 -4.14 12.73
N PHE A 27 9.07 -5.34 12.93
CA PHE A 27 10.15 -5.92 12.11
C PHE A 27 9.64 -6.40 10.73
N LEU A 28 8.45 -6.96 10.66
CA LEU A 28 7.81 -7.29 9.37
C LEU A 28 7.48 -6.01 8.59
N GLY A 29 7.01 -4.95 9.26
CA GLY A 29 6.81 -3.64 8.66
C GLY A 29 8.12 -3.05 8.13
N PHE A 30 9.21 -3.16 8.89
CA PHE A 30 10.55 -2.75 8.43
C PHE A 30 10.93 -3.43 7.13
N SER A 31 10.79 -4.76 7.05
CA SER A 31 11.10 -5.51 5.84
C SER A 31 10.19 -5.15 4.65
N ALA A 32 8.93 -4.82 4.90
CA ALA A 32 8.00 -4.37 3.87
C ALA A 32 8.29 -2.96 3.36
N GLY A 33 8.85 -2.09 4.21
CA GLY A 33 9.20 -0.71 3.85
C GLY A 33 10.47 -0.56 3.03
N LEU A 34 11.39 -1.54 3.09
CA LEU A 34 12.66 -1.50 2.37
C LEU A 34 12.51 -1.45 0.84
N PRO A 35 11.74 -2.32 0.17
CA PRO A 35 11.72 -2.41 -1.29
C PRO A 35 11.19 -1.15 -1.97
N LEU A 36 10.24 -0.44 -1.33
CA LEU A 36 9.52 0.65 -1.99
C LEU A 36 10.45 1.75 -2.51
N LEU A 37 11.33 2.27 -1.68
CA LEU A 37 12.25 3.33 -2.10
C LEU A 37 13.39 2.81 -2.98
N LEU A 38 13.77 1.54 -2.83
CA LEU A 38 14.76 0.89 -3.69
C LEU A 38 14.25 0.66 -5.13
N ILE A 39 12.93 0.65 -5.34
CA ILE A 39 12.31 0.61 -6.68
C ILE A 39 12.11 2.05 -7.24
N PHE A 40 11.83 3.03 -6.36
CA PHE A 40 11.48 4.38 -6.78
C PHE A 40 12.66 5.36 -6.66
N SER A 41 12.72 6.09 -5.56
CA SER A 41 13.61 7.26 -5.45
C SER A 41 15.08 6.89 -5.42
N THR A 42 15.46 5.83 -4.72
CA THR A 42 16.86 5.40 -4.61
C THR A 42 17.35 4.86 -5.95
N LEU A 43 16.55 4.00 -6.62
CA LEU A 43 16.88 3.52 -7.96
C LEU A 43 16.96 4.66 -8.98
N SER A 44 16.03 5.62 -8.93
CA SER A 44 16.04 6.76 -9.84
C SER A 44 17.33 7.59 -9.73
N ILE A 45 17.87 7.74 -8.52
CA ILE A 45 19.15 8.43 -8.31
C ILE A 45 20.30 7.61 -8.89
N TRP A 46 20.36 6.29 -8.59
CA TRP A 46 21.36 5.41 -9.18
C TRP A 46 21.37 5.47 -10.71
N LEU A 47 20.20 5.30 -11.34
CA LEU A 47 20.07 5.36 -12.80
C LEU A 47 20.53 6.71 -13.36
N ARG A 48 20.22 7.81 -12.67
CA ARG A 48 20.65 9.17 -13.10
C ARG A 48 22.16 9.39 -12.95
N GLU A 49 22.80 8.85 -11.91
CA GLU A 49 24.25 8.87 -11.76
C GLU A 49 24.94 8.00 -12.82
N ALA A 50 24.32 6.87 -13.20
CA ALA A 50 24.80 6.01 -14.29
C ALA A 50 24.60 6.60 -15.70
N GLY A 51 24.04 7.81 -15.81
CA GLY A 51 23.85 8.49 -17.10
C GLY A 51 22.57 8.11 -17.84
N VAL A 52 21.66 7.35 -17.23
CA VAL A 52 20.40 6.93 -17.86
C VAL A 52 19.47 8.13 -18.09
N ASP A 53 18.84 8.19 -19.26
CA ASP A 53 17.92 9.26 -19.63
C ASP A 53 16.69 9.35 -18.73
N ARG A 54 16.18 10.57 -18.50
CA ARG A 54 15.02 10.82 -17.63
C ARG A 54 13.78 10.03 -18.06
N SER A 55 13.53 9.91 -19.36
CA SER A 55 12.41 9.14 -19.90
C SER A 55 12.52 7.66 -19.52
N ALA A 56 13.69 7.05 -19.65
CA ALA A 56 13.93 5.67 -19.26
C ALA A 56 13.75 5.47 -17.75
N VAL A 57 14.26 6.37 -16.90
CA VAL A 57 14.07 6.33 -15.45
C VAL A 57 12.58 6.33 -15.07
N THR A 58 11.75 7.07 -15.79
CA THR A 58 10.30 7.14 -15.52
C THR A 58 9.61 5.80 -15.77
N TYR A 59 10.06 5.01 -16.75
CA TYR A 59 9.50 3.67 -17.02
C TYR A 59 9.75 2.68 -15.86
N PHE A 60 10.82 2.85 -15.09
CA PHE A 60 11.06 2.01 -13.92
C PHE A 60 10.00 2.16 -12.83
N SER A 61 9.23 3.26 -12.82
CA SER A 61 8.09 3.40 -11.91
C SER A 61 7.01 2.34 -12.13
N TRP A 62 6.96 1.73 -13.33
CA TRP A 62 6.03 0.65 -13.65
C TRP A 62 6.34 -0.64 -12.88
N ALA A 63 7.57 -0.83 -12.39
CA ALA A 63 7.90 -1.96 -11.51
C ALA A 63 7.02 -1.99 -10.24
N ALA A 64 6.53 -0.83 -9.80
CA ALA A 64 5.65 -0.74 -8.63
C ALA A 64 4.16 -0.92 -8.93
N LEU A 65 3.75 -1.12 -10.19
CA LEU A 65 2.36 -1.46 -10.54
C LEU A 65 1.91 -2.73 -9.80
N GLY A 66 2.84 -3.64 -9.47
CA GLY A 66 2.57 -4.79 -8.63
C GLY A 66 1.78 -4.44 -7.36
N TYR A 67 2.12 -3.36 -6.67
CA TYR A 67 1.41 -2.95 -5.45
C TYR A 67 -0.06 -2.58 -5.69
N SER A 68 -0.38 -2.02 -6.85
CA SER A 68 -1.76 -1.62 -7.19
C SER A 68 -2.61 -2.79 -7.69
N PHE A 69 -1.98 -3.80 -8.28
CA PHE A 69 -2.65 -4.98 -8.85
C PHE A 69 -2.50 -6.25 -8.02
N LYS A 70 -1.97 -6.15 -6.79
CA LYS A 70 -1.71 -7.31 -5.93
C LYS A 70 -2.95 -8.19 -5.68
N PHE A 71 -4.16 -7.66 -5.79
CA PHE A 71 -5.40 -8.41 -5.68
C PHE A 71 -5.56 -9.50 -6.76
N VAL A 72 -4.88 -9.35 -7.91
CA VAL A 72 -4.93 -10.30 -9.02
C VAL A 72 -4.34 -11.66 -8.62
N TRP A 73 -3.23 -11.66 -7.86
CA TRP A 73 -2.58 -12.90 -7.41
C TRP A 73 -2.73 -13.20 -5.92
N ALA A 74 -3.43 -12.35 -5.17
CA ALA A 74 -3.76 -12.65 -3.77
C ALA A 74 -4.46 -14.01 -3.59
N PRO A 75 -5.33 -14.49 -4.53
CA PRO A 75 -5.89 -15.84 -4.46
C PRO A 75 -4.84 -16.95 -4.45
N LEU A 76 -3.70 -16.76 -5.12
CA LEU A 76 -2.61 -17.73 -5.11
C LEU A 76 -2.07 -17.90 -3.67
N VAL A 77 -1.82 -16.78 -2.99
CA VAL A 77 -1.33 -16.75 -1.59
C VAL A 77 -2.36 -17.33 -0.62
N ASP A 78 -3.66 -17.10 -0.89
CA ASP A 78 -4.74 -17.61 -0.03
C ASP A 78 -5.02 -19.09 -0.21
N LYS A 79 -4.78 -19.66 -1.37
CA LYS A 79 -5.22 -21.02 -1.69
C LYS A 79 -4.09 -22.01 -1.85
N LEU A 80 -2.96 -21.61 -2.42
CA LEU A 80 -1.87 -22.51 -2.75
C LEU A 80 -0.97 -22.77 -1.54
N PRO A 81 -0.91 -24.04 -1.04
CA PRO A 81 0.12 -24.43 -0.09
C PRO A 81 1.46 -24.60 -0.80
N LEU A 82 2.55 -24.15 -0.16
CA LEU A 82 3.90 -24.34 -0.71
C LEU A 82 4.41 -25.72 -0.33
N PRO A 83 4.71 -26.60 -1.31
CA PRO A 83 5.26 -27.94 -1.03
C PRO A 83 6.51 -27.84 -0.15
N PHE A 84 6.73 -28.79 0.72
CA PHE A 84 7.84 -28.92 1.67
C PHE A 84 7.88 -27.84 2.76
N LEU A 85 7.72 -26.55 2.42
CA LEU A 85 7.79 -25.43 3.38
C LEU A 85 6.59 -25.40 4.32
N GLN A 86 5.39 -25.66 3.82
CA GLN A 86 4.18 -25.58 4.63
C GLN A 86 4.15 -26.62 5.75
N GLY A 87 4.69 -27.82 5.53
CA GLY A 87 4.77 -28.86 6.56
C GLY A 87 5.67 -28.48 7.73
N TRP A 88 6.64 -27.59 7.51
CA TRP A 88 7.60 -27.15 8.53
C TRP A 88 7.21 -25.80 9.15
N LEU A 89 6.79 -24.83 8.35
CA LEU A 89 6.57 -23.45 8.80
C LEU A 89 5.09 -23.08 8.91
N GLY A 90 4.18 -23.86 8.34
CA GLY A 90 2.80 -23.45 8.13
C GLY A 90 2.63 -22.62 6.85
N LYS A 91 1.40 -22.19 6.56
CA LYS A 91 1.05 -21.56 5.28
C LYS A 91 1.57 -20.12 5.15
N ARG A 92 1.30 -19.27 6.14
CA ARG A 92 1.65 -17.84 6.06
C ARG A 92 3.15 -17.63 6.16
N ARG A 93 3.82 -18.32 7.07
CA ARG A 93 5.28 -18.23 7.23
C ARG A 93 6.02 -18.74 6.00
N SER A 94 5.53 -19.79 5.35
CA SER A 94 6.12 -20.30 4.10
C SER A 94 6.07 -19.27 2.97
N TRP A 95 4.93 -18.62 2.77
CA TRP A 95 4.79 -17.57 1.78
C TRP A 95 5.59 -16.31 2.13
N LEU A 96 5.69 -15.95 3.43
CA LEU A 96 6.57 -14.87 3.90
C LEU A 96 8.02 -15.17 3.54
N LEU A 97 8.51 -16.35 3.90
CA LEU A 97 9.89 -16.73 3.64
C LEU A 97 10.21 -16.75 2.14
N LEU A 98 9.30 -17.31 1.31
CA LEU A 98 9.46 -17.32 -0.15
C LEU A 98 9.52 -15.90 -0.71
N SER A 99 8.58 -15.04 -0.36
CA SER A 99 8.54 -13.66 -0.86
C SER A 99 9.76 -12.85 -0.41
N GLN A 100 10.22 -13.03 0.83
CA GLN A 100 11.42 -12.39 1.36
C GLN A 100 12.70 -12.89 0.66
N ALA A 101 12.79 -14.19 0.38
CA ALA A 101 13.90 -14.75 -0.41
C ALA A 101 13.90 -14.18 -1.83
N MET A 102 12.74 -14.03 -2.47
CA MET A 102 12.62 -13.41 -3.79
C MET A 102 12.97 -11.92 -3.75
N VAL A 103 12.59 -11.17 -2.70
CA VAL A 103 12.99 -9.77 -2.50
C VAL A 103 14.52 -9.66 -2.40
N ILE A 104 15.16 -10.50 -1.58
CA ILE A 104 16.63 -10.55 -1.44
C ILE A 104 17.28 -10.89 -2.79
N ALA A 105 16.78 -11.93 -3.47
CA ALA A 105 17.31 -12.33 -4.78
C ALA A 105 17.18 -11.21 -5.82
N ALA A 106 16.06 -10.49 -5.84
CA ALA A 106 15.86 -9.35 -6.74
C ALA A 106 16.80 -8.19 -6.42
N MET A 107 17.00 -7.85 -5.14
CA MET A 107 17.96 -6.82 -4.71
C MET A 107 19.40 -7.19 -5.10
N LEU A 108 19.80 -8.46 -4.90
CA LEU A 108 21.11 -8.95 -5.31
C LEU A 108 21.26 -8.96 -6.83
N TRP A 109 20.20 -9.29 -7.56
CA TRP A 109 20.22 -9.24 -9.03
C TRP A 109 20.36 -7.80 -9.53
N MET A 110 19.66 -6.84 -8.92
CA MET A 110 19.90 -5.41 -9.18
C MET A 110 21.33 -5.01 -8.86
N ALA A 111 21.87 -5.43 -7.71
CA ALA A 111 23.25 -5.16 -7.30
C ALA A 111 24.29 -5.67 -8.32
N MET A 112 24.01 -6.77 -9.00
CA MET A 112 24.90 -7.37 -10.00
C MET A 112 24.70 -6.80 -11.42
N SER A 113 23.85 -5.81 -11.62
CA SER A 113 23.54 -5.23 -12.91
C SER A 113 24.01 -3.77 -12.96
N ASP A 114 24.97 -3.46 -13.85
CA ASP A 114 25.40 -2.07 -14.06
C ASP A 114 24.49 -1.37 -15.08
N PRO A 115 23.64 -0.40 -14.66
CA PRO A 115 22.71 0.28 -15.55
C PRO A 115 23.38 1.25 -16.53
N ALA A 116 24.69 1.49 -16.42
CA ALA A 116 25.42 2.30 -17.39
C ALA A 116 25.56 1.60 -18.76
N SER A 117 25.43 0.28 -18.82
CA SER A 117 25.38 -0.49 -20.07
C SER A 117 23.93 -0.76 -20.49
N VAL A 118 23.68 -0.86 -21.81
CA VAL A 118 22.34 -1.15 -22.35
C VAL A 118 21.82 -2.50 -21.86
N GLU A 119 22.67 -3.53 -21.84
CA GLU A 119 22.31 -4.86 -21.35
C GLU A 119 22.03 -4.84 -19.85
N GLY A 120 22.89 -4.17 -19.07
CA GLY A 120 22.71 -4.02 -17.62
C GLY A 120 21.43 -3.26 -17.26
N LEU A 121 21.06 -2.23 -18.04
CA LEU A 121 19.81 -1.49 -17.84
C LEU A 121 18.58 -2.38 -18.08
N GLN A 122 18.60 -3.24 -19.11
CA GLN A 122 17.51 -4.20 -19.35
C GLN A 122 17.39 -5.22 -18.22
N VAL A 123 18.52 -5.79 -17.79
CA VAL A 123 18.56 -6.73 -16.66
C VAL A 123 18.05 -6.06 -15.37
N MET A 124 18.46 -4.81 -15.11
CA MET A 124 17.99 -4.01 -13.99
C MET A 124 16.46 -3.82 -14.02
N ALA A 125 15.86 -3.61 -15.21
CA ALA A 125 14.42 -3.46 -15.35
C ALA A 125 13.68 -4.75 -14.95
N PHE A 126 14.14 -5.93 -15.39
CA PHE A 126 13.55 -7.21 -14.97
C PHE A 126 13.72 -7.46 -13.47
N ALA A 127 14.90 -7.16 -12.92
CA ALA A 127 15.15 -7.30 -11.49
C ALA A 127 14.27 -6.35 -10.65
N ALA A 128 14.04 -5.11 -11.11
CA ALA A 128 13.14 -4.16 -10.47
C ALA A 128 11.68 -4.62 -10.51
N VAL A 129 11.22 -5.20 -11.62
CA VAL A 129 9.87 -5.80 -11.73
C VAL A 129 9.74 -6.99 -10.77
N LEU A 130 10.75 -7.87 -10.70
CA LEU A 130 10.78 -8.97 -9.74
C LEU A 130 10.72 -8.45 -8.31
N LEU A 131 11.48 -7.40 -7.98
CA LEU A 131 11.46 -6.76 -6.66
C LEU A 131 10.07 -6.23 -6.32
N GLY A 132 9.41 -5.53 -7.25
CA GLY A 132 8.05 -4.99 -7.06
C GLY A 132 7.01 -6.07 -6.86
N PHE A 133 7.05 -7.14 -7.66
CA PHE A 133 6.15 -8.29 -7.52
C PHE A 133 6.36 -9.03 -6.19
N SER A 134 7.61 -9.30 -5.84
CA SER A 134 7.96 -10.03 -4.61
C SER A 134 7.59 -9.24 -3.36
N ALA A 135 7.84 -7.93 -3.36
CA ALA A 135 7.48 -7.04 -2.27
C ALA A 135 5.96 -6.91 -2.12
N ALA A 136 5.21 -6.79 -3.22
CA ALA A 136 3.75 -6.80 -3.16
C ALA A 136 3.19 -8.13 -2.68
N THR A 137 3.85 -9.26 -3.02
CA THR A 137 3.50 -10.60 -2.50
C THR A 137 3.76 -10.67 -1.00
N GLN A 138 4.91 -10.18 -0.54
CA GLN A 138 5.20 -10.08 0.89
C GLN A 138 4.13 -9.26 1.64
N ASP A 139 3.71 -8.12 1.08
CA ASP A 139 2.65 -7.28 1.66
C ASP A 139 1.33 -8.04 1.81
N ILE A 140 0.92 -8.81 0.78
CA ILE A 140 -0.30 -9.65 0.86
C ILE A 140 -0.22 -10.60 2.06
N VAL A 141 0.93 -11.27 2.23
CA VAL A 141 1.10 -12.27 3.29
C VAL A 141 1.17 -11.63 4.67
N ILE A 142 1.90 -10.50 4.81
CA ILE A 142 1.98 -9.75 6.08
C ILE A 142 0.60 -9.25 6.50
N ASP A 143 -0.18 -8.71 5.56
CA ASP A 143 -1.53 -8.22 5.81
C ASP A 143 -2.46 -9.36 6.27
N ALA A 144 -2.39 -10.53 5.62
CA ALA A 144 -3.15 -11.71 6.02
C ALA A 144 -2.70 -12.23 7.39
N TYR A 145 -1.40 -12.36 7.62
CA TYR A 145 -0.83 -12.75 8.92
C TYR A 145 -1.31 -11.82 10.04
N ARG A 146 -1.25 -10.51 9.83
CA ARG A 146 -1.67 -9.49 10.79
C ARG A 146 -3.13 -9.67 11.21
N ILE A 147 -4.02 -10.01 10.28
CA ILE A 147 -5.44 -10.18 10.54
C ILE A 147 -5.72 -11.50 11.27
N GLU A 148 -5.02 -12.58 10.88
CA GLU A 148 -5.23 -13.91 11.40
C GLU A 148 -4.56 -14.16 12.77
N ALA A 149 -3.45 -13.45 13.06
CA ALA A 149 -2.63 -13.69 14.24
C ALA A 149 -3.23 -13.16 15.56
N VAL A 150 -4.18 -12.20 15.52
CA VAL A 150 -4.73 -11.56 16.73
C VAL A 150 -6.23 -11.31 16.62
N ASN A 151 -6.87 -11.03 17.76
CA ASN A 151 -8.28 -10.63 17.83
C ASN A 151 -8.45 -9.18 17.36
N GLU A 152 -9.67 -8.77 17.04
CA GLU A 152 -10.02 -7.42 16.60
C GLU A 152 -9.47 -6.29 17.50
N LYS A 153 -9.42 -6.51 18.82
CA LYS A 153 -8.93 -5.51 19.79
C LYS A 153 -7.46 -5.12 19.58
N LEU A 154 -6.62 -6.04 19.12
CA LEU A 154 -5.19 -5.79 18.89
C LEU A 154 -4.87 -5.35 17.45
N GLN A 155 -5.83 -5.40 16.53
CA GLN A 155 -5.61 -5.06 15.11
C GLN A 155 -5.04 -3.64 14.92
N ALA A 156 -5.51 -2.68 15.71
CA ALA A 156 -5.03 -1.30 15.63
C ALA A 156 -3.57 -1.17 16.08
N LEU A 157 -3.15 -1.91 17.13
CA LEU A 157 -1.76 -1.92 17.58
C LEU A 157 -0.85 -2.63 16.58
N MET A 158 -1.30 -3.75 16.03
CA MET A 158 -0.61 -4.45 14.94
C MET A 158 -0.38 -3.51 13.75
N SER A 159 -1.41 -2.75 13.38
CA SER A 159 -1.34 -1.76 12.29
C SER A 159 -0.39 -0.62 12.61
N ALA A 160 -0.43 -0.07 13.83
CA ALA A 160 0.47 1.00 14.27
C ALA A 160 1.94 0.55 14.25
N SER A 161 2.24 -0.63 14.80
CA SER A 161 3.58 -1.22 14.79
C SER A 161 4.07 -1.50 13.37
N TYR A 162 3.20 -2.04 12.50
CA TYR A 162 3.52 -2.25 11.08
C TYR A 162 3.88 -0.94 10.38
N VAL A 163 3.05 0.10 10.52
CA VAL A 163 3.31 1.41 9.90
C VAL A 163 4.61 2.03 10.42
N ALA A 164 4.88 1.94 11.72
CA ALA A 164 6.12 2.43 12.30
C ALA A 164 7.34 1.70 11.71
N GLY A 165 7.32 0.38 11.68
CA GLY A 165 8.36 -0.43 11.04
C GLY A 165 8.55 -0.07 9.57
N TYR A 166 7.45 0.04 8.81
CA TYR A 166 7.45 0.41 7.40
C TYR A 166 8.15 1.75 7.16
N ARG A 167 7.87 2.77 7.99
CA ARG A 167 8.52 4.08 7.91
C ARG A 167 10.02 4.02 8.23
N ILE A 168 10.42 3.20 9.21
CA ILE A 168 11.84 2.97 9.52
C ILE A 168 12.53 2.30 8.33
N GLY A 169 11.93 1.27 7.73
CA GLY A 169 12.43 0.62 6.53
C GLY A 169 12.62 1.61 5.36
N MET A 170 11.65 2.51 5.15
CA MET A 170 11.77 3.57 4.15
C MET A 170 12.94 4.52 4.42
N ILE A 171 13.22 4.88 5.67
CA ILE A 171 14.37 5.74 6.01
C ILE A 171 15.67 5.03 5.66
N VAL A 172 15.79 3.75 6.00
CA VAL A 172 16.99 2.94 5.71
C VAL A 172 17.19 2.77 4.19
N ALA A 173 16.14 2.44 3.46
CA ALA A 173 16.19 2.24 2.01
C ALA A 173 16.33 3.55 1.20
N GLY A 174 15.87 4.67 1.75
CA GLY A 174 16.02 5.99 1.15
C GLY A 174 17.32 6.66 1.60
N ALA A 175 17.26 7.38 2.71
CA ALA A 175 18.40 8.14 3.23
C ALA A 175 19.60 7.24 3.54
N GLY A 176 19.40 6.10 4.21
CA GLY A 176 20.47 5.18 4.57
C GLY A 176 21.23 4.65 3.34
N ALA A 177 20.51 4.22 2.31
CA ALA A 177 21.12 3.73 1.07
C ALA A 177 21.90 4.85 0.34
N LEU A 178 21.36 6.07 0.27
CA LEU A 178 22.03 7.20 -0.36
C LEU A 178 23.30 7.64 0.40
N TYR A 179 23.23 7.69 1.73
CA TYR A 179 24.41 7.98 2.56
C TYR A 179 25.49 6.90 2.40
N LEU A 180 25.09 5.63 2.35
CA LEU A 180 26.04 4.54 2.17
C LEU A 180 26.70 4.60 0.79
N ALA A 181 25.94 4.83 -0.28
CA ALA A 181 26.47 4.98 -1.63
C ALA A 181 27.47 6.15 -1.72
N ALA A 182 27.10 7.31 -1.16
CA ALA A 182 27.98 8.48 -1.13
C ALA A 182 29.24 8.25 -0.28
N TRP A 183 29.12 7.59 0.87
CA TRP A 183 30.27 7.24 1.71
C TRP A 183 31.22 6.27 1.01
N LEU A 184 30.71 5.37 0.17
CA LEU A 184 31.49 4.48 -0.67
C LEU A 184 32.10 5.17 -1.90
N GLY A 185 31.84 6.47 -2.13
CA GLY A 185 32.55 7.32 -3.08
C GLY A 185 31.86 7.57 -4.42
N THR A 186 30.59 7.17 -4.61
CA THR A 186 29.84 7.54 -5.82
C THR A 186 29.21 8.93 -5.69
N THR A 187 29.29 9.71 -6.74
CA THR A 187 28.63 11.04 -6.84
C THR A 187 28.03 11.19 -8.23
N LYS A 188 27.24 12.27 -8.41
CA LYS A 188 26.66 12.59 -9.73
C LYS A 188 27.72 12.87 -10.78
N GLU A 189 28.86 13.43 -10.39
CA GLU A 189 29.98 13.80 -11.25
C GLU A 189 30.97 12.64 -11.46
N ALA A 190 30.98 11.67 -10.54
CA ALA A 190 31.88 10.52 -10.58
C ALA A 190 31.10 9.25 -10.19
N TYR A 191 30.47 8.65 -11.18
CA TYR A 191 29.74 7.40 -11.00
C TYR A 191 30.67 6.24 -10.68
N VAL A 192 30.39 5.52 -9.57
CA VAL A 192 31.11 4.33 -9.15
C VAL A 192 30.13 3.18 -8.96
N TYR A 193 30.08 2.26 -9.92
CA TYR A 193 29.17 1.11 -9.88
C TYR A 193 29.31 0.29 -8.60
N ALA A 194 30.57 -0.01 -8.17
CA ALA A 194 30.83 -0.81 -6.97
C ALA A 194 30.21 -0.24 -5.69
N SER A 195 30.09 1.09 -5.59
CA SER A 195 29.43 1.76 -4.44
C SER A 195 27.94 1.45 -4.39
N TRP A 196 27.26 1.49 -5.53
CA TRP A 196 25.84 1.12 -5.63
C TRP A 196 25.63 -0.39 -5.45
N GLN A 197 26.51 -1.20 -6.01
CA GLN A 197 26.51 -2.65 -5.82
C GLN A 197 26.53 -3.00 -4.32
N MET A 198 27.52 -2.49 -3.58
CA MET A 198 27.65 -2.72 -2.14
C MET A 198 26.45 -2.18 -1.36
N THR A 199 25.88 -1.05 -1.78
CA THR A 199 24.67 -0.47 -1.17
C THR A 199 23.48 -1.40 -1.29
N TYR A 200 23.19 -1.95 -2.48
CA TYR A 200 22.07 -2.87 -2.66
C TYR A 200 22.33 -4.23 -1.99
N VAL A 201 23.56 -4.69 -1.93
CA VAL A 201 23.94 -5.87 -1.12
C VAL A 201 23.67 -5.62 0.37
N ALA A 202 24.02 -4.44 0.88
CA ALA A 202 23.73 -4.08 2.27
C ALA A 202 22.21 -4.01 2.54
N MET A 203 21.40 -3.49 1.59
CA MET A 203 19.94 -3.47 1.70
C MET A 203 19.35 -4.87 1.66
N ALA A 204 19.90 -5.77 0.83
CA ALA A 204 19.53 -7.19 0.84
C ALA A 204 19.88 -7.85 2.19
N GLY A 205 21.00 -7.48 2.80
CA GLY A 205 21.37 -7.88 4.17
C GLY A 205 20.38 -7.36 5.23
N ALA A 206 19.93 -6.10 5.12
CA ALA A 206 18.93 -5.54 6.01
C ALA A 206 17.58 -6.28 5.93
N MET A 207 17.25 -6.87 4.78
CA MET A 207 16.04 -7.70 4.60
C MET A 207 16.04 -8.96 5.49
N LEU A 208 17.22 -9.43 5.95
CA LEU A 208 17.31 -10.56 6.88
C LEU A 208 16.57 -10.33 8.20
N VAL A 209 16.34 -9.08 8.59
CA VAL A 209 15.48 -8.75 9.73
C VAL A 209 14.08 -9.36 9.54
N GLY A 210 13.51 -9.24 8.34
CA GLY A 210 12.22 -9.87 8.00
C GLY A 210 12.29 -11.39 8.04
N VAL A 211 13.34 -11.98 7.44
CA VAL A 211 13.55 -13.44 7.42
C VAL A 211 13.66 -14.01 8.84
N ILE A 212 14.50 -13.41 9.67
CA ILE A 212 14.67 -13.82 11.07
C ILE A 212 13.33 -13.71 11.82
N THR A 213 12.61 -12.61 11.64
CA THR A 213 11.28 -12.43 12.26
C THR A 213 10.33 -13.53 11.82
N THR A 214 10.27 -13.84 10.52
CA THR A 214 9.41 -14.91 9.96
C THR A 214 9.72 -16.28 10.55
N LEU A 215 10.99 -16.55 10.85
CA LEU A 215 11.40 -17.82 11.48
C LEU A 215 11.04 -17.88 12.96
N LEU A 216 10.97 -16.73 13.64
CA LEU A 216 10.71 -16.65 15.10
C LEU A 216 9.23 -16.54 15.45
N ILE A 217 8.38 -16.02 14.56
CA ILE A 217 6.93 -15.88 14.83
C ILE A 217 6.21 -17.22 14.71
N ASP A 218 5.07 -17.35 15.40
CA ASP A 218 4.20 -18.50 15.29
C ASP A 218 3.27 -18.39 14.06
N GLU A 219 2.94 -19.54 13.48
CA GLU A 219 1.90 -19.61 12.44
C GLU A 219 0.52 -19.30 13.06
N PRO A 220 -0.34 -18.51 12.41
CA PRO A 220 -1.70 -18.26 12.90
C PRO A 220 -2.54 -19.55 12.93
N GLU A 221 -3.22 -19.82 14.04
CA GLU A 221 -4.05 -21.02 14.23
C GLU A 221 -5.29 -21.09 13.29
N ARG A 222 -5.65 -19.98 12.66
CA ARG A 222 -6.93 -19.79 11.96
C ARG A 222 -6.84 -19.88 10.43
N THR A 223 -5.83 -20.55 9.89
CA THR A 223 -5.71 -20.74 8.45
C THR A 223 -6.66 -21.82 7.96
N ARG A 224 -7.66 -21.44 7.18
CA ARG A 224 -8.55 -22.41 6.53
C ARG A 224 -7.84 -23.07 5.34
N GLU A 225 -7.75 -24.38 5.34
CA GLU A 225 -7.27 -25.14 4.18
C GLU A 225 -8.28 -25.07 3.04
N SER A 226 -7.79 -25.04 1.81
CA SER A 226 -8.65 -25.10 0.63
C SER A 226 -9.24 -26.50 0.49
N SER A 227 -10.57 -26.58 0.42
CA SER A 227 -11.33 -27.83 0.40
C SER A 227 -11.25 -28.62 -0.92
N TYR A 228 -10.49 -28.15 -1.91
CA TYR A 228 -10.46 -28.73 -3.27
C TYR A 228 -9.04 -28.98 -3.81
N LEU A 229 -7.99 -28.76 -3.02
CA LEU A 229 -6.59 -29.01 -3.43
C LEU A 229 -6.06 -30.26 -2.71
N HIS A 230 -6.41 -31.44 -3.19
CA HIS A 230 -6.03 -32.72 -2.57
C HIS A 230 -5.05 -33.53 -3.42
N THR A 231 -5.11 -33.40 -4.74
CA THR A 231 -4.30 -34.17 -5.67
C THR A 231 -3.39 -33.27 -6.51
N THR A 232 -2.30 -33.82 -7.06
CA THR A 232 -1.42 -33.09 -7.99
C THR A 232 -2.20 -32.53 -9.19
N SER A 233 -3.24 -33.25 -9.64
CA SER A 233 -4.13 -32.79 -10.71
C SER A 233 -4.89 -31.53 -10.30
N ASP A 234 -5.35 -31.42 -9.05
CA ASP A 234 -6.06 -30.24 -8.56
C ASP A 234 -5.15 -29.03 -8.52
N TYR A 235 -3.90 -29.20 -8.09
CA TYR A 235 -2.90 -28.12 -8.11
C TYR A 235 -2.63 -27.63 -9.54
N ILE A 236 -2.46 -28.55 -10.52
CA ILE A 236 -2.24 -28.18 -11.92
C ILE A 236 -3.46 -27.42 -12.45
N ARG A 237 -4.67 -27.93 -12.22
CA ARG A 237 -5.92 -27.27 -12.64
C ARG A 237 -6.08 -25.88 -12.05
N PHE A 238 -5.75 -25.71 -10.76
CA PHE A 238 -5.77 -24.43 -10.11
C PHE A 238 -4.76 -23.46 -10.72
N LEU A 239 -3.51 -23.91 -10.98
CA LEU A 239 -2.48 -23.09 -11.60
C LEU A 239 -2.85 -22.70 -13.04
N VAL A 240 -3.46 -23.59 -13.81
CA VAL A 240 -3.96 -23.28 -15.17
C VAL A 240 -5.09 -22.25 -15.12
N LEU A 241 -6.04 -22.42 -14.18
CA LEU A 241 -7.12 -21.46 -13.97
C LEU A 241 -6.55 -20.08 -13.60
N PHE A 242 -5.61 -20.06 -12.66
CA PHE A 242 -4.95 -18.84 -12.22
C PHE A 242 -4.15 -18.17 -13.35
N ALA A 243 -3.32 -18.93 -14.06
CA ALA A 243 -2.53 -18.43 -15.19
C ALA A 243 -3.43 -17.88 -16.30
N GLY A 244 -4.51 -18.59 -16.63
CA GLY A 244 -5.50 -18.13 -17.62
C GLY A 244 -6.18 -16.83 -17.20
N PHE A 245 -6.58 -16.72 -15.93
CA PHE A 245 -7.18 -15.51 -15.37
C PHE A 245 -6.23 -14.31 -15.41
N VAL A 246 -4.99 -14.48 -14.93
CA VAL A 246 -3.97 -13.42 -14.92
C VAL A 246 -3.58 -12.99 -16.33
N THR A 247 -3.34 -13.95 -17.23
CA THR A 247 -3.02 -13.69 -18.64
C THR A 247 -4.15 -12.91 -19.31
N ALA A 248 -5.40 -13.28 -19.05
CA ALA A 248 -6.57 -12.58 -19.61
C ALA A 248 -6.66 -11.14 -19.10
N ILE A 249 -6.41 -10.88 -17.80
CA ILE A 249 -6.34 -9.50 -17.26
C ILE A 249 -5.25 -8.70 -17.97
N VAL A 250 -4.02 -9.22 -17.98
CA VAL A 250 -2.86 -8.51 -18.54
C VAL A 250 -3.10 -8.23 -20.02
N PHE A 251 -3.46 -9.24 -20.79
CA PHE A 251 -3.72 -9.09 -22.23
C PHE A 251 -4.84 -8.09 -22.50
N SER A 252 -5.98 -8.20 -21.82
CA SER A 252 -7.13 -7.30 -22.02
C SER A 252 -6.78 -5.86 -21.61
N TYR A 253 -6.07 -5.70 -20.49
CA TYR A 253 -5.67 -4.38 -19.99
C TYR A 253 -4.81 -3.63 -21.00
N PHE A 254 -3.85 -4.30 -21.65
CA PHE A 254 -3.03 -3.68 -22.69
C PHE A 254 -3.76 -3.52 -24.01
N SER A 255 -4.58 -4.49 -24.42
CA SER A 255 -5.33 -4.44 -25.68
C SER A 255 -6.42 -3.35 -25.71
N PHE A 256 -6.95 -2.96 -24.57
CA PHE A 256 -7.99 -1.91 -24.47
C PHE A 256 -7.43 -0.49 -24.33
N ALA A 257 -6.14 -0.26 -24.57
CA ALA A 257 -5.54 1.07 -24.47
C ALA A 257 -6.23 2.10 -25.40
N ASP A 258 -6.50 1.73 -26.65
CA ASP A 258 -7.16 2.61 -27.63
C ASP A 258 -8.62 2.90 -27.25
N VAL A 259 -9.32 1.91 -26.66
CA VAL A 259 -10.70 2.09 -26.16
C VAL A 259 -10.74 3.12 -25.03
N VAL A 260 -9.73 3.15 -24.17
CA VAL A 260 -9.62 4.16 -23.09
C VAL A 260 -9.47 5.56 -23.66
N VAL A 261 -8.61 5.73 -24.68
CA VAL A 261 -8.43 7.03 -25.35
C VAL A 261 -9.74 7.49 -25.97
N ALA A 262 -10.42 6.61 -26.70
CA ALA A 262 -11.71 6.92 -27.32
C ALA A 262 -12.81 7.24 -26.28
N THR A 263 -12.89 6.46 -25.21
CA THR A 263 -13.86 6.71 -24.12
C THR A 263 -13.59 8.04 -23.43
N LYS A 264 -12.32 8.36 -23.16
CA LYS A 264 -11.94 9.63 -22.56
C LYS A 264 -12.30 10.80 -23.46
N SER A 265 -11.98 10.73 -24.77
CA SER A 265 -12.30 11.77 -25.74
C SER A 265 -13.81 12.02 -25.83
N TRP A 266 -14.60 10.96 -25.91
CA TRP A 266 -16.07 11.03 -25.92
C TRP A 266 -16.63 11.71 -24.66
N LEU A 267 -16.09 11.36 -23.45
CA LEU A 267 -16.52 12.00 -22.20
C LEU A 267 -16.15 13.49 -22.14
N LEU A 268 -15.00 13.87 -22.71
CA LEU A 268 -14.59 15.28 -22.80
C LEU A 268 -15.49 16.07 -23.75
N GLU A 269 -15.92 15.50 -24.86
CA GLU A 269 -16.89 16.10 -25.79
C GLU A 269 -18.27 16.32 -25.12
N LEU A 270 -18.64 15.44 -24.18
CA LEU A 270 -19.85 15.61 -23.34
C LEU A 270 -19.70 16.66 -22.21
N GLY A 271 -18.55 17.34 -22.14
CA GLY A 271 -18.29 18.38 -21.14
C GLY A 271 -17.81 17.86 -19.78
N ALA A 272 -17.43 16.59 -19.68
CA ALA A 272 -16.87 16.06 -18.43
C ALA A 272 -15.50 16.69 -18.14
N ALA A 273 -15.21 16.93 -16.85
CA ALA A 273 -13.88 17.35 -16.43
C ALA A 273 -12.82 16.29 -16.80
N ASN A 274 -11.63 16.72 -17.24
CA ASN A 274 -10.56 15.83 -17.72
C ASN A 274 -10.20 14.72 -16.71
N ALA A 275 -10.15 15.06 -15.40
CA ALA A 275 -9.91 14.10 -14.33
C ALA A 275 -10.99 13.02 -14.24
N LEU A 276 -12.27 13.43 -14.32
CA LEU A 276 -13.40 12.52 -14.26
C LEU A 276 -13.46 11.62 -15.51
N ALA A 277 -13.24 12.19 -16.70
CA ALA A 277 -13.19 11.44 -17.96
C ALA A 277 -12.09 10.38 -17.95
N ALA A 278 -10.88 10.73 -17.51
CA ALA A 278 -9.78 9.79 -17.40
C ALA A 278 -10.05 8.69 -16.34
N PHE A 279 -10.62 9.07 -15.21
CA PHE A 279 -11.00 8.11 -14.17
C PHE A 279 -12.03 7.09 -14.68
N ILE A 280 -13.11 7.55 -15.32
CA ILE A 280 -14.16 6.67 -15.86
C ILE A 280 -13.58 5.74 -16.94
N ALA A 281 -12.73 6.26 -17.82
CA ALA A 281 -12.10 5.49 -18.87
C ALA A 281 -11.19 4.37 -18.29
N GLU A 282 -10.33 4.68 -17.31
CA GLU A 282 -9.46 3.67 -16.67
C GLU A 282 -10.26 2.68 -15.81
N ALA A 283 -11.28 3.13 -15.10
CA ALA A 283 -12.17 2.23 -14.36
C ALA A 283 -12.89 1.26 -15.30
N THR A 284 -13.38 1.74 -16.44
CA THR A 284 -14.02 0.91 -17.47
C THR A 284 -13.03 -0.12 -18.04
N ARG A 285 -11.79 0.29 -18.31
CA ARG A 285 -10.71 -0.61 -18.74
C ARG A 285 -10.47 -1.74 -17.76
N LEU A 286 -10.30 -1.40 -16.47
CA LEU A 286 -10.06 -2.38 -15.42
C LEU A 286 -11.25 -3.34 -15.26
N LEU A 287 -12.47 -2.82 -15.24
CA LEU A 287 -13.69 -3.65 -15.15
C LEU A 287 -13.82 -4.57 -16.36
N SER A 288 -13.56 -4.09 -17.57
CA SER A 288 -13.59 -4.89 -18.79
C SER A 288 -12.54 -6.01 -18.74
N ALA A 289 -11.33 -5.72 -18.25
CA ALA A 289 -10.28 -6.73 -18.09
C ALA A 289 -10.67 -7.81 -17.07
N ILE A 290 -11.29 -7.44 -15.96
CA ILE A 290 -11.78 -8.39 -14.95
C ILE A 290 -12.92 -9.26 -15.52
N LEU A 291 -13.87 -8.66 -16.24
CA LEU A 291 -14.96 -9.40 -16.89
C LEU A 291 -14.44 -10.39 -17.94
N MET A 292 -13.45 -9.98 -18.74
CA MET A 292 -12.79 -10.86 -19.70
C MET A 292 -12.10 -12.04 -19.00
N ALA A 293 -11.39 -11.77 -17.92
CA ALA A 293 -10.72 -12.80 -17.13
C ALA A 293 -11.71 -13.80 -16.50
N LEU A 294 -12.83 -13.32 -15.98
CA LEU A 294 -13.91 -14.17 -15.49
C LEU A 294 -14.53 -15.00 -16.63
N GLY A 295 -14.66 -14.42 -17.83
CA GLY A 295 -15.09 -15.13 -19.04
C GLY A 295 -14.14 -16.26 -19.45
N VAL A 296 -12.83 -16.00 -19.44
CA VAL A 296 -11.79 -17.01 -19.70
C VAL A 296 -11.82 -18.11 -18.62
N ALA A 297 -11.90 -17.72 -17.37
CA ALA A 297 -11.99 -18.69 -16.27
C ALA A 297 -13.25 -19.57 -16.37
N TRP A 298 -14.41 -18.96 -16.67
CA TRP A 298 -15.63 -19.70 -16.94
C TRP A 298 -15.51 -20.65 -18.14
N PHE A 299 -14.84 -20.22 -19.22
CA PHE A 299 -14.58 -21.05 -20.40
C PHE A 299 -13.68 -22.25 -20.06
N LEU A 300 -12.64 -22.07 -19.24
CA LEU A 300 -11.79 -23.16 -18.74
C LEU A 300 -12.58 -24.16 -17.91
N VAL A 301 -13.54 -23.69 -17.10
CA VAL A 301 -14.46 -24.58 -16.36
C VAL A 301 -15.36 -25.36 -17.33
N ARG A 302 -15.90 -24.72 -18.37
CA ARG A 302 -16.74 -25.37 -19.36
C ARG A 302 -15.99 -26.44 -20.18
N LEU A 303 -14.69 -26.24 -20.39
CA LEU A 303 -13.81 -27.24 -21.04
C LEU A 303 -13.34 -28.35 -20.06
N HIS A 304 -13.83 -28.37 -18.82
CA HIS A 304 -13.42 -29.31 -17.76
C HIS A 304 -11.89 -29.25 -17.42
N VAL A 305 -11.21 -28.19 -17.82
CA VAL A 305 -9.81 -27.93 -17.46
C VAL A 305 -9.69 -27.53 -15.98
N ALA A 306 -10.69 -26.81 -15.47
CA ALA A 306 -10.77 -26.41 -14.06
C ALA A 306 -12.14 -26.79 -13.47
N ASP A 307 -12.22 -26.91 -12.14
CA ASP A 307 -13.45 -27.19 -11.44
C ASP A 307 -14.25 -25.89 -11.18
N LYS A 308 -15.58 -25.99 -11.22
CA LYS A 308 -16.47 -24.88 -10.89
C LYS A 308 -16.25 -24.38 -9.46
N HIS A 309 -16.01 -25.29 -8.51
CA HIS A 309 -15.70 -24.91 -7.12
C HIS A 309 -14.43 -24.08 -7.01
N MET A 310 -13.38 -24.42 -7.79
CA MET A 310 -12.13 -23.62 -7.83
C MET A 310 -12.39 -22.20 -8.30
N LEU A 311 -13.21 -22.02 -9.37
CA LEU A 311 -13.55 -20.68 -9.86
C LEU A 311 -14.32 -19.88 -8.82
N HIS A 312 -15.35 -20.46 -8.22
CA HIS A 312 -16.20 -19.78 -7.25
C HIS A 312 -15.41 -19.40 -6.00
N ASP A 313 -14.75 -20.36 -5.35
CA ASP A 313 -14.03 -20.16 -4.10
C ASP A 313 -12.81 -19.23 -4.26
N THR A 314 -12.26 -19.11 -5.46
CA THR A 314 -11.08 -18.31 -5.74
C THR A 314 -11.42 -16.85 -6.08
N TYR A 315 -12.41 -16.62 -6.95
CA TYR A 315 -12.67 -15.29 -7.53
C TYR A 315 -14.06 -14.73 -7.22
N VAL A 316 -15.09 -15.59 -7.10
CA VAL A 316 -16.47 -15.14 -6.93
C VAL A 316 -16.83 -15.02 -5.46
N ASP A 317 -16.57 -16.04 -4.67
CA ASP A 317 -16.99 -16.10 -3.27
C ASP A 317 -16.33 -15.05 -2.36
N PRO A 318 -15.05 -14.62 -2.55
CA PRO A 318 -14.49 -13.53 -1.77
C PRO A 318 -15.28 -12.22 -1.91
N VAL A 319 -15.75 -11.93 -3.12
CA VAL A 319 -16.56 -10.75 -3.41
C VAL A 319 -18.00 -10.95 -2.95
N ALA A 320 -18.59 -12.08 -3.28
CA ALA A 320 -19.97 -12.43 -2.90
C ALA A 320 -20.16 -12.51 -1.37
N ASP A 321 -19.15 -13.01 -0.64
CA ASP A 321 -19.15 -13.05 0.83
C ASP A 321 -19.24 -11.65 1.43
N PHE A 322 -18.47 -10.70 0.90
CA PHE A 322 -18.51 -9.30 1.34
C PHE A 322 -19.92 -8.70 1.13
N PHE A 323 -20.50 -8.86 -0.07
CA PHE A 323 -21.85 -8.37 -0.35
C PHE A 323 -22.92 -9.09 0.46
N ARG A 324 -22.79 -10.39 0.74
CA ARG A 324 -23.71 -11.14 1.62
C ARG A 324 -23.67 -10.62 3.06
N ARG A 325 -22.47 -10.36 3.61
CA ARG A 325 -22.31 -9.87 4.98
C ARG A 325 -22.83 -8.45 5.19
N TYR A 326 -22.66 -7.58 4.21
CA TYR A 326 -22.98 -6.16 4.35
C TYR A 326 -24.21 -5.69 3.56
N GLY A 327 -24.76 -6.51 2.66
CA GLY A 327 -25.95 -6.18 1.88
C GLY A 327 -25.81 -4.83 1.16
N LYS A 328 -26.82 -3.95 1.32
CA LYS A 328 -26.81 -2.61 0.71
C LYS A 328 -25.71 -1.69 1.27
N ALA A 329 -25.26 -1.95 2.50
CA ALA A 329 -24.17 -1.18 3.10
C ALA A 329 -22.81 -1.45 2.44
N ALA A 330 -22.66 -2.54 1.68
CA ALA A 330 -21.43 -2.89 0.98
C ALA A 330 -20.93 -1.75 0.08
N PHE A 331 -21.81 -1.14 -0.71
CA PHE A 331 -21.45 -0.01 -1.58
C PHE A 331 -20.98 1.22 -0.79
N LEU A 332 -21.64 1.54 0.31
CA LEU A 332 -21.26 2.63 1.20
C LEU A 332 -19.88 2.38 1.82
N ILE A 333 -19.61 1.13 2.24
CA ILE A 333 -18.32 0.73 2.78
C ILE A 333 -17.23 0.86 1.71
N LEU A 334 -17.47 0.39 0.48
CA LEU A 334 -16.51 0.52 -0.63
C LEU A 334 -16.24 1.99 -0.99
N LEU A 335 -17.27 2.85 -0.96
CA LEU A 335 -17.09 4.30 -1.12
C LEU A 335 -16.21 4.87 0.01
N LEU A 336 -16.48 4.50 1.26
CA LEU A 336 -15.63 4.92 2.39
C LEU A 336 -14.19 4.46 2.18
N VAL A 337 -13.97 3.20 1.81
CA VAL A 337 -12.63 2.65 1.55
C VAL A 337 -11.91 3.43 0.44
N GLY A 338 -12.59 3.73 -0.66
CA GLY A 338 -12.01 4.46 -1.80
C GLY A 338 -11.73 5.93 -1.51
N PHE A 339 -12.58 6.59 -0.71
CA PHE A 339 -12.52 8.05 -0.53
C PHE A 339 -11.84 8.51 0.75
N TYR A 340 -11.65 7.64 1.75
CA TYR A 340 -11.13 8.03 3.07
C TYR A 340 -9.81 8.79 2.99
N ARG A 341 -8.93 8.43 2.06
CA ARG A 341 -7.61 9.02 1.90
C ARG A 341 -7.47 9.99 0.73
N VAL A 342 -8.56 10.32 0.05
CA VAL A 342 -8.51 11.18 -1.15
C VAL A 342 -7.89 12.53 -0.84
N SER A 343 -8.36 13.21 0.21
CA SER A 343 -7.90 14.53 0.61
C SER A 343 -6.38 14.55 0.90
N ASP A 344 -5.91 13.59 1.67
CA ASP A 344 -4.51 13.42 2.07
C ASP A 344 -3.58 13.09 0.87
N ILE A 345 -3.98 12.15 0.02
CA ILE A 345 -3.15 11.72 -1.13
C ILE A 345 -3.10 12.79 -2.22
N VAL A 346 -4.23 13.45 -2.51
CA VAL A 346 -4.31 14.52 -3.52
C VAL A 346 -3.40 15.68 -3.14
N LEU A 347 -3.41 16.09 -1.86
CA LEU A 347 -2.51 17.11 -1.33
C LEU A 347 -1.05 16.64 -1.38
N GLY A 348 -0.79 15.39 -0.99
CA GLY A 348 0.57 14.84 -0.93
C GLY A 348 1.30 14.81 -2.27
N VAL A 349 0.57 14.70 -3.40
CA VAL A 349 1.18 14.67 -4.75
C VAL A 349 1.86 16.00 -5.09
N ILE A 350 1.24 17.13 -4.78
CA ILE A 350 1.76 18.47 -5.13
C ILE A 350 2.68 19.07 -4.06
N SER A 351 2.71 18.49 -2.84
CA SER A 351 3.34 19.13 -1.69
C SER A 351 4.83 19.45 -1.86
N ASN A 352 5.60 18.59 -2.54
CA ASN A 352 7.02 18.89 -2.78
C ASN A 352 7.25 20.09 -3.71
N VAL A 353 6.39 20.25 -4.72
CA VAL A 353 6.42 21.41 -5.63
C VAL A 353 6.02 22.65 -4.84
N PHE A 354 4.94 22.56 -4.08
CA PHE A 354 4.49 23.64 -3.20
C PHE A 354 5.59 24.17 -2.27
N TYR A 355 6.33 23.29 -1.59
CA TYR A 355 7.41 23.74 -0.68
C TYR A 355 8.52 24.48 -1.45
N GLN A 356 8.87 24.04 -2.65
CA GLN A 356 9.86 24.72 -3.49
C GLN A 356 9.36 26.09 -3.94
N ASP A 357 8.09 26.18 -4.36
CA ASP A 357 7.47 27.44 -4.80
C ASP A 357 7.33 28.45 -3.64
N MET A 358 7.20 27.94 -2.39
CA MET A 358 7.22 28.77 -1.19
C MET A 358 8.64 29.18 -0.75
N GLY A 359 9.68 28.86 -1.52
CA GLY A 359 11.04 29.31 -1.30
C GLY A 359 11.83 28.53 -0.26
N PHE A 360 11.36 27.36 0.18
CA PHE A 360 12.12 26.51 1.09
C PHE A 360 13.26 25.79 0.36
N SER A 361 14.45 25.76 0.99
CA SER A 361 15.59 25.04 0.44
C SER A 361 15.35 23.53 0.44
N LYS A 362 16.06 22.81 -0.43
CA LYS A 362 15.99 21.34 -0.50
C LYS A 362 16.33 20.69 0.85
N GLU A 363 17.30 21.25 1.59
CA GLU A 363 17.69 20.76 2.91
C GLU A 363 16.59 20.98 3.94
N GLN A 364 15.94 22.15 3.94
CA GLN A 364 14.80 22.45 4.81
C GLN A 364 13.65 21.50 4.53
N ILE A 365 13.30 21.30 3.26
CA ILE A 365 12.24 20.36 2.85
C ILE A 365 12.60 18.94 3.33
N ALA A 366 13.83 18.47 3.09
CA ALA A 366 14.27 17.14 3.50
C ALA A 366 14.20 16.98 5.03
N THR A 367 14.72 17.93 5.78
CA THR A 367 14.73 17.88 7.26
C THR A 367 13.31 17.87 7.82
N VAL A 368 12.45 18.78 7.38
CA VAL A 368 11.09 18.92 7.92
C VAL A 368 10.19 17.77 7.46
N THR A 369 10.17 17.42 6.17
CA THR A 369 9.20 16.45 5.66
C THR A 369 9.67 15.00 5.75
N LYS A 370 10.98 14.73 5.54
CA LYS A 370 11.51 13.35 5.48
C LYS A 370 12.08 12.87 6.82
N VAL A 371 12.57 13.77 7.67
CA VAL A 371 13.06 13.39 9.00
C VAL A 371 11.99 13.65 10.05
N PHE A 372 11.69 14.92 10.33
CA PHE A 372 10.72 15.28 11.37
C PHE A 372 9.32 14.73 11.07
N GLY A 373 8.80 14.88 9.84
CA GLY A 373 7.48 14.40 9.45
C GLY A 373 7.31 12.89 9.62
N ILE A 374 8.35 12.08 9.34
CA ILE A 374 8.29 10.63 9.54
C ILE A 374 8.14 10.29 11.03
N TRP A 375 8.90 10.93 11.92
CA TRP A 375 8.75 10.74 13.36
C TRP A 375 7.35 11.12 13.86
N MET A 376 6.81 12.23 13.35
CA MET A 376 5.42 12.63 13.66
C MET A 376 4.40 11.62 13.16
N THR A 377 4.61 11.02 11.97
CA THR A 377 3.74 9.94 11.45
C THR A 377 3.80 8.70 12.36
N ILE A 378 4.96 8.30 12.80
CA ILE A 378 5.13 7.16 13.72
C ILE A 378 4.41 7.43 15.04
N LEU A 379 4.63 8.60 15.63
CA LEU A 379 3.96 9.02 16.87
C LEU A 379 2.43 9.02 16.70
N GLY A 380 1.93 9.59 15.62
CA GLY A 380 0.51 9.58 15.28
C GLY A 380 -0.05 8.17 15.12
N GLY A 381 0.71 7.27 14.50
CA GLY A 381 0.32 5.86 14.33
C GLY A 381 0.15 5.15 15.68
N PHE A 382 1.11 5.30 16.60
CA PHE A 382 1.00 4.75 17.96
C PHE A 382 -0.17 5.35 18.73
N LEU A 383 -0.37 6.67 18.63
CA LEU A 383 -1.51 7.35 19.24
C LEU A 383 -2.85 6.83 18.67
N GLY A 384 -2.93 6.68 17.35
CA GLY A 384 -4.11 6.14 16.67
C GLY A 384 -4.43 4.71 17.07
N GLY A 385 -3.41 3.85 17.15
CA GLY A 385 -3.55 2.47 17.64
C GLY A 385 -4.08 2.43 19.07
N PHE A 386 -3.50 3.22 19.95
CA PHE A 386 -3.90 3.35 21.35
C PHE A 386 -5.35 3.86 21.52
N LEU A 387 -5.70 4.97 20.82
CA LEU A 387 -7.05 5.53 20.86
C LEU A 387 -8.09 4.55 20.31
N THR A 388 -7.72 3.76 19.31
CA THR A 388 -8.62 2.76 18.71
C THR A 388 -9.00 1.65 19.69
N ILE A 389 -8.08 1.19 20.52
CA ILE A 389 -8.39 0.22 21.59
C ILE A 389 -9.38 0.82 22.58
N ARG A 390 -9.18 2.07 22.97
CA ARG A 390 -9.96 2.72 24.02
C ARG A 390 -11.35 3.17 23.56
N TYR A 391 -11.42 3.78 22.36
CA TYR A 391 -12.64 4.44 21.87
C TYR A 391 -13.32 3.68 20.73
N GLY A 392 -12.66 2.65 20.17
CA GLY A 392 -13.12 1.86 19.04
C GLY A 392 -12.78 2.49 17.68
N VAL A 393 -12.71 1.64 16.67
CA VAL A 393 -12.24 1.99 15.31
C VAL A 393 -13.01 3.15 14.68
N ILE A 394 -14.34 3.10 14.69
CA ILE A 394 -15.20 4.10 14.01
C ILE A 394 -15.02 5.52 14.57
N ARG A 395 -14.88 5.65 15.90
CA ARG A 395 -14.69 6.97 16.52
C ARG A 395 -13.34 7.58 16.16
N VAL A 396 -12.30 6.75 16.14
CA VAL A 396 -10.93 7.20 15.79
C VAL A 396 -10.82 7.46 14.28
N LEU A 397 -11.53 6.69 13.44
CA LEU A 397 -11.69 7.00 12.01
C LEU A 397 -12.33 8.39 11.80
N MET A 398 -13.39 8.69 12.52
CA MET A 398 -14.04 10.00 12.46
C MET A 398 -13.08 11.11 12.90
N LEU A 399 -12.36 10.90 14.03
CA LEU A 399 -11.36 11.84 14.51
C LEU A 399 -10.28 12.07 13.44
N GLY A 400 -9.74 11.00 12.84
CA GLY A 400 -8.75 11.08 11.76
C GLY A 400 -9.27 11.86 10.56
N ALA A 401 -10.50 11.60 10.11
CA ALA A 401 -11.11 12.32 9.00
C ALA A 401 -11.25 13.83 9.28
N VAL A 402 -11.75 14.20 10.48
CA VAL A 402 -11.87 15.60 10.89
C VAL A 402 -10.51 16.27 10.97
N MET A 403 -9.54 15.64 11.62
CA MET A 403 -8.18 16.18 11.74
C MET A 403 -7.52 16.36 10.37
N THR A 404 -7.69 15.43 9.42
CA THR A 404 -7.16 15.57 8.05
C THR A 404 -7.73 16.81 7.34
N VAL A 405 -9.04 17.06 7.45
CA VAL A 405 -9.65 18.28 6.89
C VAL A 405 -9.04 19.53 7.52
N VAL A 406 -8.87 19.55 8.84
CA VAL A 406 -8.28 20.68 9.57
C VAL A 406 -6.82 20.90 9.20
N THR A 407 -6.00 19.83 9.18
CA THR A 407 -4.56 19.94 8.87
C THR A 407 -4.33 20.36 7.43
N ASN A 408 -5.16 19.92 6.49
CA ASN A 408 -5.07 20.37 5.09
C ASN A 408 -5.35 21.88 4.95
N LEU A 409 -6.24 22.46 5.78
CA LEU A 409 -6.44 23.91 5.82
C LEU A 409 -5.24 24.67 6.36
N LEU A 410 -4.40 24.03 7.22
CA LEU A 410 -3.18 24.67 7.76
C LEU A 410 -2.11 24.93 6.69
N PHE A 411 -2.21 24.35 5.50
CA PHE A 411 -1.33 24.68 4.37
C PHE A 411 -1.63 26.06 3.77
N ILE A 412 -2.84 26.60 3.97
CA ILE A 412 -3.22 27.95 3.49
C ILE A 412 -2.35 29.04 4.15
N PRO A 413 -2.18 29.08 5.49
CA PRO A 413 -1.23 29.99 6.13
C PRO A 413 0.19 29.88 5.58
N VAL A 414 0.71 28.67 5.25
CA VAL A 414 2.03 28.51 4.65
C VAL A 414 2.09 29.13 3.26
N ALA A 415 1.04 28.99 2.45
CA ALA A 415 0.94 29.63 1.14
C ALA A 415 0.92 31.16 1.22
N ASN A 416 0.45 31.73 2.35
CA ASN A 416 0.41 33.18 2.60
C ASN A 416 1.72 33.73 3.21
N ASN A 417 2.59 32.87 3.77
CA ASN A 417 3.83 33.26 4.44
C ASN A 417 5.00 32.45 3.87
N PRO A 418 5.44 32.73 2.61
CA PRO A 418 6.54 32.03 1.99
C PRO A 418 7.82 32.12 2.84
N GLY A 419 8.54 31.01 2.97
CA GLY A 419 9.81 30.94 3.70
C GLY A 419 9.70 30.83 5.23
N ASP A 420 8.49 30.86 5.81
CA ASP A 420 8.32 30.68 7.26
C ASP A 420 8.54 29.21 7.67
N LEU A 421 9.78 28.93 8.08
CA LEU A 421 10.20 27.58 8.47
C LEU A 421 9.51 27.09 9.76
N ALA A 422 9.23 27.98 10.71
CA ALA A 422 8.57 27.60 11.96
C ALA A 422 7.13 27.15 11.70
N LEU A 423 6.41 27.89 10.85
CA LEU A 423 5.07 27.54 10.42
C LEU A 423 5.08 26.21 9.64
N LEU A 424 6.08 25.96 8.78
CA LEU A 424 6.21 24.69 8.07
C LEU A 424 6.37 23.52 9.05
N TYR A 425 7.20 23.63 10.10
CA TYR A 425 7.33 22.60 11.13
C TYR A 425 5.99 22.29 11.82
N VAL A 426 5.23 23.31 12.19
CA VAL A 426 3.93 23.16 12.85
C VAL A 426 2.96 22.41 11.94
N VAL A 427 2.85 22.83 10.67
CA VAL A 427 1.90 22.26 9.72
C VAL A 427 2.28 20.82 9.36
N ILE A 428 3.55 20.56 9.04
CA ILE A 428 4.04 19.21 8.74
C ILE A 428 3.92 18.29 9.96
N GLY A 429 4.19 18.81 11.16
CA GLY A 429 4.02 18.05 12.40
C GLY A 429 2.57 17.62 12.62
N ALA A 430 1.64 18.55 12.51
CA ALA A 430 0.20 18.27 12.67
C ALA A 430 -0.31 17.33 11.58
N ASP A 431 0.04 17.58 10.33
CA ASP A 431 -0.41 16.80 9.17
C ASP A 431 0.09 15.35 9.23
N ASN A 432 1.39 15.15 9.43
CA ASN A 432 1.96 13.81 9.49
C ASN A 432 1.51 13.01 10.73
N MET A 433 1.34 13.67 11.88
CA MET A 433 0.76 13.03 13.07
C MET A 433 -0.68 12.58 12.81
N THR A 434 -1.47 13.43 12.17
CA THR A 434 -2.85 13.10 11.74
C THR A 434 -2.87 11.94 10.75
N ALA A 435 -2.01 11.98 9.73
CA ALA A 435 -1.89 10.93 8.74
C ALA A 435 -1.51 9.58 9.37
N GLY A 436 -0.63 9.58 10.37
CA GLY A 436 -0.27 8.38 11.14
C GLY A 436 -1.45 7.82 11.92
N LEU A 437 -2.14 8.69 12.68
CA LEU A 437 -3.33 8.32 13.47
C LEU A 437 -4.45 7.76 12.59
N ALA A 438 -4.79 8.48 11.53
CA ALA A 438 -5.82 8.08 10.58
C ALA A 438 -5.47 6.76 9.88
N SER A 439 -4.19 6.56 9.51
CA SER A 439 -3.73 5.33 8.86
C SER A 439 -3.87 4.11 9.78
N ALA A 440 -3.47 4.20 11.04
CA ALA A 440 -3.58 3.09 12.00
C ALA A 440 -5.04 2.66 12.21
N ALA A 441 -5.95 3.63 12.39
CA ALA A 441 -7.38 3.37 12.52
C ALA A 441 -7.99 2.80 11.24
N PHE A 442 -7.59 3.32 10.07
CA PHE A 442 -8.12 2.89 8.79
C PHE A 442 -7.68 1.47 8.42
N ILE A 443 -6.40 1.13 8.63
CA ILE A 443 -5.90 -0.23 8.44
C ILE A 443 -6.62 -1.21 9.37
N ALA A 444 -6.87 -0.83 10.62
CA ALA A 444 -7.66 -1.63 11.55
C ALA A 444 -9.11 -1.80 11.08
N TYR A 445 -9.72 -0.75 10.51
CA TYR A 445 -11.04 -0.83 9.90
C TYR A 445 -11.08 -1.79 8.71
N LEU A 446 -10.16 -1.69 7.77
CA LEU A 446 -10.05 -2.62 6.64
C LEU A 446 -9.91 -4.07 7.12
N SER A 447 -9.13 -4.29 8.18
CA SER A 447 -8.96 -5.61 8.78
C SER A 447 -10.28 -6.16 9.34
N SER A 448 -11.09 -5.31 9.98
CA SER A 448 -12.39 -5.69 10.55
C SER A 448 -13.46 -6.02 9.48
N LEU A 449 -13.28 -5.52 8.26
CA LEU A 449 -14.15 -5.83 7.13
C LEU A 449 -13.83 -7.18 6.48
N THR A 450 -12.63 -7.69 6.73
CA THR A 450 -12.08 -8.86 6.04
C THR A 450 -12.58 -10.14 6.70
N SER A 451 -13.05 -11.10 5.89
CA SER A 451 -13.40 -12.44 6.35
C SER A 451 -12.15 -13.31 6.56
N LEU A 452 -12.10 -14.07 7.64
CA LEU A 452 -11.02 -15.03 7.88
C LEU A 452 -10.94 -16.14 6.82
N SER A 453 -12.04 -16.37 6.07
CA SER A 453 -12.06 -17.34 4.98
C SER A 453 -11.37 -16.86 3.70
N PHE A 454 -11.21 -15.53 3.52
CA PHE A 454 -10.69 -14.89 2.31
C PHE A 454 -9.74 -13.74 2.63
N THR A 455 -8.92 -13.91 3.66
CA THR A 455 -8.16 -12.83 4.29
C THR A 455 -7.27 -12.07 3.30
N ALA A 456 -6.41 -12.79 2.56
CA ALA A 456 -5.48 -12.16 1.63
C ALA A 456 -6.21 -11.51 0.45
N VAL A 457 -7.22 -12.16 -0.11
CA VAL A 457 -7.96 -11.65 -1.28
C VAL A 457 -8.76 -10.40 -0.94
N GLN A 458 -9.62 -10.46 0.10
CA GLN A 458 -10.46 -9.32 0.46
C GLN A 458 -9.62 -8.11 0.91
N TYR A 459 -8.59 -8.34 1.73
CA TYR A 459 -7.73 -7.25 2.15
C TYR A 459 -6.93 -6.65 0.99
N ALA A 460 -6.44 -7.47 0.05
CA ALA A 460 -5.77 -6.98 -1.16
C ALA A 460 -6.70 -6.12 -2.03
N ILE A 461 -7.97 -6.49 -2.19
CA ILE A 461 -8.98 -5.68 -2.90
C ILE A 461 -9.17 -4.33 -2.19
N PHE A 462 -9.38 -4.32 -0.86
CA PHE A 462 -9.58 -3.09 -0.11
C PHE A 462 -8.35 -2.18 -0.14
N SER A 463 -7.15 -2.73 0.05
CA SER A 463 -5.91 -1.95 0.04
C SER A 463 -5.56 -1.42 -1.37
N SER A 464 -5.93 -2.13 -2.42
CA SER A 464 -5.83 -1.62 -3.80
C SER A 464 -6.83 -0.48 -4.05
N LEU A 465 -8.08 -0.65 -3.63
CA LEU A 465 -9.14 0.36 -3.79
C LEU A 465 -8.80 1.66 -3.06
N MET A 466 -8.28 1.57 -1.82
CA MET A 466 -7.93 2.76 -1.01
C MET A 466 -6.81 3.61 -1.62
N THR A 467 -6.00 3.06 -2.53
CA THR A 467 -4.89 3.77 -3.17
C THR A 467 -5.19 4.17 -4.61
N LEU A 468 -6.01 3.40 -5.32
CA LEU A 468 -6.28 3.59 -6.75
C LEU A 468 -7.03 4.91 -7.00
N PHE A 469 -8.16 5.12 -6.33
CA PHE A 469 -8.96 6.34 -6.48
C PHE A 469 -8.19 7.63 -6.14
N PRO A 470 -7.54 7.72 -4.97
CA PRO A 470 -6.78 8.91 -4.63
C PRO A 470 -5.61 9.20 -5.56
N LYS A 471 -4.91 8.17 -6.06
CA LYS A 471 -3.79 8.35 -7.00
C LYS A 471 -4.25 8.88 -8.35
N LEU A 472 -5.38 8.39 -8.85
CA LEU A 472 -5.97 8.89 -10.11
C LEU A 472 -6.34 10.37 -9.99
N LEU A 473 -7.00 10.76 -8.91
CA LEU A 473 -7.36 12.17 -8.65
C LEU A 473 -6.13 13.04 -8.38
N GLY A 474 -5.16 12.52 -7.63
CA GLY A 474 -3.91 13.20 -7.30
C GLY A 474 -3.07 13.57 -8.52
N GLY A 475 -3.15 12.80 -9.60
CA GLY A 475 -2.46 13.11 -10.86
C GLY A 475 -2.86 14.45 -11.49
N TYR A 476 -4.01 15.01 -11.10
CA TYR A 476 -4.49 16.31 -11.58
C TYR A 476 -4.20 17.47 -10.63
N SER A 477 -3.56 17.23 -9.48
CA SER A 477 -3.28 18.26 -8.47
C SER A 477 -2.55 19.47 -9.04
N GLY A 478 -1.55 19.26 -9.92
CA GLY A 478 -0.80 20.33 -10.58
C GLY A 478 -1.71 21.22 -11.43
N SER A 479 -2.50 20.63 -12.32
CA SER A 479 -3.43 21.38 -13.19
C SER A 479 -4.49 22.16 -12.40
N ILE A 480 -4.91 21.63 -11.24
CA ILE A 480 -5.84 22.33 -10.36
C ILE A 480 -5.16 23.53 -9.69
N VAL A 481 -3.89 23.35 -9.25
CA VAL A 481 -3.10 24.47 -8.68
C VAL A 481 -2.84 25.54 -9.74
N ASP A 482 -2.50 25.17 -10.97
CA ASP A 482 -2.30 26.14 -12.07
C ASP A 482 -3.56 26.96 -12.36
N ALA A 483 -4.75 26.35 -12.24
CA ALA A 483 -6.02 27.00 -12.50
C ALA A 483 -6.55 27.85 -11.32
N LEU A 484 -6.37 27.39 -10.09
CA LEU A 484 -7.01 27.97 -8.90
C LEU A 484 -6.04 28.63 -7.92
N GLY A 485 -4.73 28.39 -8.05
CA GLY A 485 -3.72 28.76 -7.05
C GLY A 485 -3.73 27.86 -5.80
N TYR A 486 -2.64 27.91 -5.03
CA TYR A 486 -2.44 27.02 -3.87
C TYR A 486 -3.50 27.15 -2.79
N GLN A 487 -3.94 28.36 -2.46
CA GLN A 487 -4.92 28.60 -1.39
C GLN A 487 -6.25 27.89 -1.68
N ASN A 488 -6.77 28.12 -2.90
CA ASN A 488 -8.04 27.52 -3.32
C ASN A 488 -7.91 26.00 -3.52
N PHE A 489 -6.75 25.53 -3.97
CA PHE A 489 -6.44 24.10 -4.06
C PHE A 489 -6.49 23.43 -2.68
N PHE A 490 -5.82 23.98 -1.66
CA PHE A 490 -5.83 23.40 -0.31
C PHE A 490 -7.22 23.45 0.32
N PHE A 491 -7.97 24.52 0.07
CA PHE A 491 -9.38 24.61 0.47
C PHE A 491 -10.22 23.51 -0.21
N ALA A 492 -10.10 23.34 -1.52
CA ALA A 492 -10.83 22.32 -2.28
C ALA A 492 -10.44 20.90 -1.85
N ALA A 493 -9.14 20.62 -1.68
CA ALA A 493 -8.62 19.34 -1.19
C ALA A 493 -9.15 19.02 0.22
N SER A 494 -9.20 20.03 1.10
CA SER A 494 -9.79 19.88 2.43
C SER A 494 -11.29 19.58 2.36
N MET A 495 -12.04 20.31 1.53
CA MET A 495 -13.49 20.10 1.35
C MET A 495 -13.81 18.72 0.74
N ALA A 496 -12.93 18.15 -0.06
CA ALA A 496 -13.06 16.77 -0.56
C ALA A 496 -13.05 15.73 0.58
N GLY A 497 -12.52 16.06 1.76
CA GLY A 497 -12.59 15.23 2.96
C GLY A 497 -13.93 15.29 3.71
N VAL A 498 -14.74 16.34 3.51
CA VAL A 498 -16.00 16.53 4.26
C VAL A 498 -17.02 15.41 4.00
N PRO A 499 -17.26 14.94 2.76
CA PRO A 499 -18.16 13.81 2.50
C PRO A 499 -17.76 12.55 3.26
N VAL A 500 -16.47 12.37 3.59
CA VAL A 500 -15.98 11.22 4.35
C VAL A 500 -16.59 11.16 5.75
N PHE A 501 -16.90 12.30 6.37
CA PHE A 501 -17.58 12.34 7.68
C PHE A 501 -18.92 11.63 7.63
N ILE A 502 -19.70 11.90 6.57
CA ILE A 502 -21.00 11.27 6.34
C ILE A 502 -20.81 9.76 6.13
N LEU A 503 -19.82 9.37 5.32
CA LEU A 503 -19.55 7.96 5.05
C LEU A 503 -19.14 7.21 6.32
N VAL A 504 -18.25 7.78 7.15
CA VAL A 504 -17.84 7.18 8.44
C VAL A 504 -19.02 7.08 9.41
N TRP A 505 -19.84 8.12 9.50
CA TRP A 505 -21.01 8.13 10.37
C TRP A 505 -22.02 7.05 9.96
N LEU A 506 -22.34 6.95 8.67
CA LEU A 506 -23.21 5.92 8.13
C LEU A 506 -22.64 4.52 8.35
N ALA A 507 -21.34 4.30 8.06
CA ALA A 507 -20.69 3.03 8.30
C ALA A 507 -20.75 2.62 9.78
N GLY A 508 -20.64 3.59 10.70
CA GLY A 508 -20.79 3.38 12.14
C GLY A 508 -22.20 2.95 12.57
N ARG A 509 -23.25 3.41 11.89
CA ARG A 509 -24.63 2.96 12.12
C ARG A 509 -24.83 1.51 11.68
N TYR A 510 -24.45 1.18 10.44
CA TYR A 510 -24.60 -0.16 9.90
C TYR A 510 -23.78 -1.22 10.67
N SER A 511 -22.61 -0.85 11.20
CA SER A 511 -21.81 -1.77 12.00
C SER A 511 -22.43 -2.09 13.37
N LYS A 512 -23.32 -1.23 13.89
CA LYS A 512 -24.10 -1.49 15.12
C LYS A 512 -25.31 -2.37 14.85
N GLU A 513 -26.00 -2.15 13.73
CA GLU A 513 -27.15 -2.94 13.32
C GLU A 513 -26.78 -4.40 12.94
N ALA A 514 -25.60 -4.61 12.37
CA ALA A 514 -25.10 -5.95 12.06
C ALA A 514 -24.62 -6.76 13.29
N LYS A 515 -24.47 -6.10 14.46
CA LYS A 515 -24.09 -6.75 15.73
C LYS A 515 -25.27 -6.89 16.71
N ALA A 516 -26.42 -6.33 16.40
CA ALA A 516 -27.69 -6.48 17.12
C ALA A 516 -28.58 -7.52 16.44
#